data_05bb3b43a6fab16294f3fc5708fb855f
#
_entry.id   05bb3b43a6fab16294f3fc5708fb855f
#
_cell.length_a   1.000
_cell.length_b   1.000
_cell.length_c   1.000
_cell.angle_alpha   90.00
_cell.angle_beta   90.00
_cell.angle_gamma   90.00
#
_symmetry.space_group_name_H-M   'P 1'
#
loop_
_entity.id
_entity.type
_entity.pdbx_description
1 polymer ?
#
loop_
_entity_poly.entity_id
_entity_poly.type
_entity_poly.pdbx_seq_one_letter_code
_entity_poly.pdbx_strand_id
1 'polypeptide(L)'
;MRGRVEHIGSRGALDIEVLGEVTAAALTQAEPPAEAPLDTEAGLFELTLDELVPISVIVRDAETGLPKETDGVVKTRRPFRRNPTADERKAGLERPQPSASAIKLLDELEKAKTKDLWRLLVALNIRHVGPVAARALAQWFGSLDAIRAASREDLAAVEGVGGIIADSLMDWFGVDWHVDIVSRWTDAGVQWAIPGHAGPGAVTAGGVLEGVTVVATGSLEGYSREGAQEAIIAAGGKAASSVSKKTDFVAAGPGAGSKLTKAEELGVRILDAAQFKILVEQGPDALDSADA
;
A
#
# COMPACT_ATOMS: atom_id res chain seq x y z
N MET A 1 -5.10 16.78 -6.01
CA MET A 1 -6.04 15.93 -5.26
C MET A 1 -6.21 14.56 -5.92
N ARG A 2 -6.85 14.41 -7.09
CA ARG A 2 -7.10 13.11 -7.76
C ARG A 2 -5.90 12.16 -7.75
N GLY A 3 -4.74 12.59 -8.23
CA GLY A 3 -3.54 11.75 -8.27
C GLY A 3 -3.04 11.29 -6.90
N ARG A 4 -3.27 12.05 -5.83
CA ARG A 4 -2.94 11.64 -4.47
C ARG A 4 -3.89 10.55 -3.97
N VAL A 5 -5.19 10.67 -4.22
CA VAL A 5 -6.19 9.63 -3.89
C VAL A 5 -5.94 8.35 -4.68
N GLU A 6 -5.61 8.46 -5.97
CA GLU A 6 -5.21 7.32 -6.80
C GLU A 6 -3.93 6.64 -6.28
N HIS A 7 -2.93 7.41 -5.85
CA HIS A 7 -1.71 6.88 -5.24
C HIS A 7 -2.00 6.09 -3.97
N ILE A 8 -2.87 6.60 -3.08
CA ILE A 8 -3.30 5.89 -1.86
C ILE A 8 -3.87 4.51 -2.21
N GLY A 9 -4.70 4.41 -3.25
CA GLY A 9 -5.31 3.15 -3.70
C GLY A 9 -4.35 2.21 -4.42
N SER A 10 -3.16 2.66 -4.81
CA SER A 10 -2.22 1.88 -5.62
C SER A 10 -1.67 0.66 -4.89
N ARG A 11 -1.20 -0.35 -5.67
CA ARG A 11 -0.56 -1.57 -5.15
C ARG A 11 0.69 -1.29 -4.32
N GLY A 12 1.39 -0.21 -4.62
CA GLY A 12 2.58 0.22 -3.87
C GLY A 12 2.28 0.87 -2.53
N ALA A 13 1.04 1.31 -2.30
CA ALA A 13 0.56 1.91 -1.06
C ALA A 13 -0.46 0.98 -0.37
N LEU A 14 -1.73 1.38 -0.24
CA LEU A 14 -2.72 0.61 0.51
C LEU A 14 -3.39 -0.52 -0.28
N ASP A 15 -3.15 -0.62 -1.61
CA ASP A 15 -3.72 -1.67 -2.47
C ASP A 15 -5.24 -1.80 -2.27
N ILE A 16 -5.95 -0.69 -2.44
CA ILE A 16 -7.40 -0.61 -2.31
C ILE A 16 -8.01 -0.94 -3.68
N GLU A 17 -8.53 -2.14 -3.81
CA GLU A 17 -9.21 -2.54 -5.04
C GLU A 17 -10.37 -1.56 -5.32
N VAL A 18 -10.63 -1.25 -6.56
CA VAL A 18 -11.57 -0.25 -7.07
C VAL A 18 -11.22 1.23 -6.83
N LEU A 19 -10.19 1.58 -6.05
CA LEU A 19 -9.72 2.97 -5.89
C LEU A 19 -8.64 3.34 -6.93
N GLY A 20 -8.95 3.15 -8.20
CA GLY A 20 -8.11 3.60 -9.32
C GLY A 20 -8.51 4.98 -9.84
N GLU A 21 -7.93 5.36 -10.97
CA GLU A 21 -8.09 6.69 -11.62
C GLU A 21 -9.55 7.17 -11.70
N VAL A 22 -10.45 6.29 -12.15
CA VAL A 22 -11.87 6.64 -12.36
C VAL A 22 -12.58 6.92 -11.04
N THR A 23 -12.32 6.10 -10.03
CA THR A 23 -12.90 6.27 -8.68
C THR A 23 -12.31 7.50 -8.00
N ALA A 24 -11.00 7.70 -8.07
CA ALA A 24 -10.34 8.89 -7.53
C ALA A 24 -10.88 10.18 -8.19
N ALA A 25 -11.13 10.17 -9.51
CA ALA A 25 -11.77 11.29 -10.20
C ALA A 25 -13.21 11.51 -9.69
N ALA A 26 -13.99 10.45 -9.50
CA ALA A 26 -15.36 10.55 -9.00
C ALA A 26 -15.42 11.15 -7.57
N LEU A 27 -14.48 10.77 -6.71
CA LEU A 27 -14.41 11.25 -5.33
C LEU A 27 -13.93 12.71 -5.19
N THR A 28 -13.21 13.22 -6.19
CA THR A 28 -12.54 14.54 -6.12
C THR A 28 -13.05 15.55 -7.15
N GLN A 29 -13.82 15.11 -8.14
CA GLN A 29 -14.25 15.92 -9.30
C GLN A 29 -15.66 15.53 -9.73
N ALA A 30 -16.60 15.38 -8.80
CA ALA A 30 -17.99 15.08 -9.12
C ALA A 30 -18.64 16.23 -9.91
N GLU A 31 -19.63 15.89 -10.77
CA GLU A 31 -20.35 16.84 -11.58
C GLU A 31 -21.60 17.36 -10.83
N PRO A 32 -21.91 18.65 -10.92
CA PRO A 32 -23.11 19.22 -10.34
C PRO A 32 -24.41 18.47 -10.78
N PRO A 33 -25.45 18.39 -9.93
CA PRO A 33 -25.57 19.00 -8.60
C PRO A 33 -24.86 18.20 -7.48
N ALA A 34 -24.21 17.06 -7.78
CA ALA A 34 -23.46 16.31 -6.79
C ALA A 34 -22.14 17.03 -6.50
N GLU A 35 -21.80 17.15 -5.22
CA GLU A 35 -20.51 17.65 -4.77
C GLU A 35 -19.51 16.50 -4.63
N ALA A 36 -18.23 16.79 -4.85
CA ALA A 36 -17.19 15.82 -4.60
C ALA A 36 -17.04 15.62 -3.09
N PRO A 37 -17.06 14.37 -2.57
CA PRO A 37 -17.03 14.14 -1.13
C PRO A 37 -15.65 14.42 -0.51
N LEU A 38 -14.60 14.52 -1.33
CA LEU A 38 -13.24 14.72 -0.85
C LEU A 38 -12.69 16.10 -1.25
N ASP A 39 -12.49 16.98 -0.28
CA ASP A 39 -11.72 18.22 -0.40
C ASP A 39 -10.21 17.94 -0.19
N THR A 40 -9.90 17.01 0.69
CA THR A 40 -8.54 16.50 0.97
C THR A 40 -8.58 14.99 1.15
N GLU A 41 -7.42 14.35 1.22
CA GLU A 41 -7.29 12.92 1.50
C GLU A 41 -7.79 12.56 2.91
N ALA A 42 -7.88 13.54 3.79
CA ALA A 42 -8.29 13.35 5.18
C ALA A 42 -9.66 12.65 5.31
N GLY A 43 -10.62 12.99 4.44
CA GLY A 43 -11.97 12.41 4.44
C GLY A 43 -12.08 10.99 3.88
N LEU A 44 -10.98 10.39 3.38
CA LEU A 44 -11.05 9.13 2.63
C LEU A 44 -11.68 7.98 3.42
N PHE A 45 -11.32 7.82 4.69
CA PHE A 45 -11.80 6.74 5.56
C PHE A 45 -13.13 7.06 6.26
N GLU A 46 -13.70 8.23 6.00
CA GLU A 46 -14.99 8.68 6.54
C GLU A 46 -16.13 8.55 5.52
N LEU A 47 -15.80 8.16 4.26
CA LEU A 47 -16.77 8.05 3.17
C LEU A 47 -17.94 7.13 3.52
N THR A 48 -19.15 7.55 3.14
CA THR A 48 -20.39 6.83 3.38
C THR A 48 -21.11 6.51 2.07
N LEU A 49 -22.02 5.54 2.10
CA LEU A 49 -22.86 5.23 0.94
C LEU A 49 -23.75 6.40 0.52
N ASP A 50 -24.21 7.21 1.49
CA ASP A 50 -25.06 8.37 1.23
C ASP A 50 -24.32 9.46 0.44
N GLU A 51 -23.02 9.63 0.65
CA GLU A 51 -22.16 10.53 -0.12
C GLU A 51 -21.79 9.95 -1.50
N LEU A 52 -21.61 8.63 -1.60
CA LEU A 52 -21.20 8.00 -2.86
C LEU A 52 -22.34 7.90 -3.88
N VAL A 53 -23.55 7.50 -3.46
CA VAL A 53 -24.69 7.22 -4.35
C VAL A 53 -25.08 8.38 -5.26
N PRO A 54 -25.08 9.66 -4.82
CA PRO A 54 -25.42 10.80 -5.68
C PRO A 54 -24.37 11.15 -6.71
N ILE A 55 -23.10 10.70 -6.56
CA ILE A 55 -21.99 11.12 -7.40
C ILE A 55 -22.26 10.85 -8.88
N SER A 56 -22.08 11.89 -9.71
CA SER A 56 -22.14 11.84 -11.17
C SER A 56 -20.81 12.29 -11.74
N VAL A 57 -20.34 11.65 -12.79
CA VAL A 57 -19.09 11.99 -13.47
C VAL A 57 -19.28 12.06 -14.97
N ILE A 58 -18.55 12.93 -15.64
CA ILE A 58 -18.50 13.00 -17.10
C ILE A 58 -17.83 11.74 -17.66
N VAL A 59 -18.44 11.15 -18.68
CA VAL A 59 -17.81 10.11 -19.48
C VAL A 59 -16.88 10.78 -20.47
N ARG A 60 -15.58 10.46 -20.36
CA ARG A 60 -14.55 11.00 -21.27
C ARG A 60 -14.17 9.95 -22.30
N ASP A 61 -13.77 10.43 -23.46
CA ASP A 61 -13.16 9.60 -24.50
C ASP A 61 -11.75 9.16 -24.07
N ALA A 62 -11.43 7.88 -24.26
CA ALA A 62 -10.17 7.31 -23.76
C ALA A 62 -8.94 7.81 -24.53
N GLU A 63 -9.10 8.22 -25.79
CA GLU A 63 -7.98 8.67 -26.65
C GLU A 63 -7.76 10.17 -26.51
N THR A 64 -8.85 10.95 -26.52
CA THR A 64 -8.78 12.42 -26.55
C THR A 64 -8.90 13.07 -25.18
N GLY A 65 -9.42 12.36 -24.18
CA GLY A 65 -9.72 12.90 -22.85
C GLY A 65 -10.92 13.88 -22.82
N LEU A 66 -11.53 14.17 -23.98
CA LEU A 66 -12.65 15.09 -24.07
C LEU A 66 -13.95 14.47 -23.59
N PRO A 67 -14.91 15.28 -23.09
CA PRO A 67 -16.25 14.81 -22.76
C PRO A 67 -16.90 14.10 -23.94
N LYS A 68 -17.50 12.93 -23.74
CA LYS A 68 -18.35 12.30 -24.74
C LYS A 68 -19.69 12.97 -24.78
N GLU A 69 -20.11 13.35 -25.99
CA GLU A 69 -21.43 13.96 -26.25
C GLU A 69 -22.27 13.09 -27.15
N THR A 70 -23.58 13.18 -27.00
CA THR A 70 -24.56 12.63 -27.93
C THR A 70 -25.64 13.67 -28.10
N ASP A 71 -25.89 14.09 -29.35
CA ASP A 71 -26.86 15.12 -29.72
C ASP A 71 -26.64 16.45 -28.95
N GLY A 72 -25.36 16.84 -28.72
CA GLY A 72 -24.97 18.05 -27.99
C GLY A 72 -25.11 17.95 -26.46
N VAL A 73 -25.43 16.77 -25.92
CA VAL A 73 -25.55 16.52 -24.48
C VAL A 73 -24.35 15.73 -23.99
N VAL A 74 -23.66 16.27 -22.98
CA VAL A 74 -22.52 15.61 -22.34
C VAL A 74 -23.02 14.35 -21.62
N LYS A 75 -22.39 13.21 -21.91
CA LYS A 75 -22.67 11.94 -21.24
C LYS A 75 -22.14 11.95 -19.82
N THR A 76 -23.02 11.61 -18.87
CA THR A 76 -22.64 11.36 -17.48
C THR A 76 -22.91 9.91 -17.08
N ARG A 77 -22.21 9.43 -16.06
CA ARG A 77 -22.49 8.15 -15.41
C ARG A 77 -22.45 8.29 -13.89
N ARG A 78 -23.13 7.40 -13.20
CA ARG A 78 -23.16 7.32 -11.74
C ARG A 78 -22.50 6.01 -11.30
N PRO A 79 -21.19 6.02 -11.00
CA PRO A 79 -20.43 4.78 -10.80
C PRO A 79 -20.83 4.03 -9.52
N PHE A 80 -21.33 4.74 -8.52
CA PHE A 80 -21.65 4.19 -7.20
C PHE A 80 -23.14 3.88 -7.00
N ARG A 81 -23.94 4.00 -8.07
CA ARG A 81 -25.38 3.83 -8.04
C ARG A 81 -25.84 2.78 -9.03
N ARG A 82 -26.85 1.98 -8.64
CA ARG A 82 -27.65 1.14 -9.52
C ARG A 82 -29.15 1.44 -9.37
N ASN A 83 -29.92 1.14 -10.38
CA ASN A 83 -31.37 1.15 -10.27
C ASN A 83 -31.86 -0.12 -9.56
N PRO A 84 -32.97 -0.07 -8.82
CA PRO A 84 -33.58 -1.25 -8.24
C PRO A 84 -33.94 -2.28 -9.31
N THR A 85 -33.79 -3.55 -8.96
CA THR A 85 -34.24 -4.67 -9.79
C THR A 85 -35.77 -4.71 -9.90
N ALA A 86 -36.31 -5.54 -10.79
CA ALA A 86 -37.78 -5.70 -10.93
C ALA A 86 -38.43 -6.21 -9.63
N ASP A 87 -37.77 -7.11 -8.92
CA ASP A 87 -38.27 -7.68 -7.67
C ASP A 87 -38.16 -6.69 -6.50
N GLU A 88 -37.07 -5.92 -6.43
CA GLU A 88 -36.95 -4.83 -5.45
C GLU A 88 -38.03 -3.76 -5.65
N ARG A 89 -38.38 -3.40 -6.91
CA ARG A 89 -39.45 -2.45 -7.19
C ARG A 89 -40.82 -3.03 -6.81
N LYS A 90 -41.06 -4.30 -7.05
CA LYS A 90 -42.30 -5.01 -6.59
C LYS A 90 -42.40 -5.00 -5.05
N ALA A 91 -41.27 -5.05 -4.35
CA ALA A 91 -41.20 -4.93 -2.90
C ALA A 91 -41.30 -3.48 -2.38
N GLY A 92 -41.54 -2.50 -3.26
CA GLY A 92 -41.71 -1.08 -2.89
C GLY A 92 -40.40 -0.27 -2.82
N LEU A 93 -39.27 -0.80 -3.31
CA LEU A 93 -38.00 -0.13 -3.32
C LEU A 93 -37.84 0.69 -4.62
N GLU A 94 -38.24 1.95 -4.60
CA GLU A 94 -38.21 2.82 -5.79
C GLU A 94 -36.93 3.65 -5.92
N ARG A 95 -36.26 3.94 -4.79
CA ARG A 95 -35.04 4.77 -4.79
C ARG A 95 -33.81 4.00 -5.28
N PRO A 96 -32.85 4.73 -5.87
CA PRO A 96 -31.58 4.15 -6.26
C PRO A 96 -30.85 3.45 -5.11
N GLN A 97 -30.15 2.39 -5.46
CA GLN A 97 -29.40 1.56 -4.52
C GLN A 97 -27.89 1.74 -4.74
N PRO A 98 -27.06 1.51 -3.72
CA PRO A 98 -25.60 1.45 -3.90
C PRO A 98 -25.22 0.39 -4.94
N SER A 99 -24.21 0.69 -5.77
CA SER A 99 -23.64 -0.30 -6.69
C SER A 99 -22.71 -1.27 -5.93
N ALA A 100 -22.41 -2.41 -6.55
CA ALA A 100 -21.41 -3.34 -6.02
C ALA A 100 -20.03 -2.66 -5.82
N SER A 101 -19.66 -1.72 -6.71
CA SER A 101 -18.41 -0.95 -6.59
C SER A 101 -18.39 -0.02 -5.38
N ALA A 102 -19.54 0.59 -5.03
CA ALA A 102 -19.63 1.43 -3.83
C ALA A 102 -19.45 0.61 -2.55
N ILE A 103 -20.14 -0.52 -2.48
CA ILE A 103 -20.04 -1.43 -1.33
C ILE A 103 -18.60 -1.96 -1.20
N LYS A 104 -18.01 -2.42 -2.32
CA LYS A 104 -16.64 -2.92 -2.35
C LYS A 104 -15.63 -1.85 -1.95
N LEU A 105 -15.80 -0.60 -2.39
CA LEU A 105 -14.90 0.50 -2.01
C LEU A 105 -14.87 0.68 -0.50
N LEU A 106 -16.03 0.75 0.17
CA LEU A 106 -16.07 0.91 1.62
C LEU A 106 -15.49 -0.30 2.36
N ASP A 107 -15.75 -1.52 1.90
CA ASP A 107 -15.16 -2.74 2.46
C ASP A 107 -13.63 -2.75 2.34
N GLU A 108 -13.09 -2.35 1.19
CA GLU A 108 -11.65 -2.24 0.99
C GLU A 108 -11.01 -1.12 1.82
N LEU A 109 -11.71 0.01 2.01
CA LEU A 109 -11.27 1.08 2.92
C LEU A 109 -11.20 0.58 4.37
N GLU A 110 -12.19 -0.18 4.83
CA GLU A 110 -12.14 -0.78 6.18
C GLU A 110 -10.94 -1.73 6.34
N LYS A 111 -10.66 -2.58 5.37
CA LYS A 111 -9.48 -3.46 5.37
C LYS A 111 -8.17 -2.66 5.35
N ALA A 112 -8.17 -1.52 4.67
CA ALA A 112 -6.98 -0.69 4.56
C ALA A 112 -6.56 -0.05 5.90
N LYS A 113 -7.48 0.14 6.85
CA LYS A 113 -7.19 0.70 8.19
C LYS A 113 -6.18 -0.12 9.00
N THR A 114 -6.06 -1.40 8.71
CA THR A 114 -5.17 -2.35 9.42
C THR A 114 -3.99 -2.81 8.56
N LYS A 115 -3.71 -2.14 7.46
CA LYS A 115 -2.52 -2.41 6.63
C LYS A 115 -1.24 -2.07 7.39
N ASP A 116 -0.15 -2.72 7.00
CA ASP A 116 1.16 -2.49 7.60
C ASP A 116 1.55 -1.02 7.65
N LEU A 117 2.19 -0.59 8.74
CA LEU A 117 2.63 0.80 8.95
C LEU A 117 3.40 1.37 7.76
N TRP A 118 4.29 0.57 7.13
CA TRP A 118 5.05 1.05 5.98
C TRP A 118 4.17 1.41 4.77
N ARG A 119 3.05 0.70 4.57
CA ARG A 119 2.08 0.99 3.49
C ARG A 119 1.34 2.31 3.76
N LEU A 120 0.99 2.55 5.00
CA LEU A 120 0.40 3.81 5.45
C LEU A 120 1.37 4.99 5.24
N LEU A 121 2.65 4.81 5.57
CA LEU A 121 3.69 5.81 5.32
C LEU A 121 3.84 6.13 3.82
N VAL A 122 3.81 5.12 2.94
CA VAL A 122 3.82 5.33 1.49
C VAL A 122 2.55 6.04 1.03
N ALA A 123 1.39 5.70 1.59
CA ALA A 123 0.10 6.31 1.25
C ALA A 123 0.05 7.83 1.58
N LEU A 124 0.77 8.28 2.60
CA LEU A 124 0.91 9.71 2.93
C LEU A 124 1.64 10.51 1.84
N ASN A 125 2.24 9.84 0.86
CA ASN A 125 2.93 10.44 -0.29
C ASN A 125 3.97 11.49 0.10
N ILE A 126 4.73 11.22 1.17
CA ILE A 126 5.82 12.07 1.63
C ILE A 126 6.95 12.01 0.61
N ARG A 127 7.45 13.17 0.18
CA ARG A 127 8.52 13.24 -0.82
C ARG A 127 9.73 12.41 -0.37
N HIS A 128 10.31 11.64 -1.27
CA HIS A 128 11.45 10.74 -1.04
C HIS A 128 11.16 9.52 -0.15
N VAL A 129 10.00 9.43 0.50
CA VAL A 129 9.60 8.26 1.30
C VAL A 129 8.93 7.23 0.41
N GLY A 130 9.73 6.42 -0.26
CA GLY A 130 9.24 5.26 -1.03
C GLY A 130 9.18 3.99 -0.15
N PRO A 131 8.76 2.85 -0.73
CA PRO A 131 8.58 1.59 0.02
C PRO A 131 9.80 1.14 0.82
N VAL A 132 11.01 1.36 0.31
CA VAL A 132 12.26 0.99 1.00
C VAL A 132 12.44 1.79 2.28
N ALA A 133 12.37 3.12 2.19
CA ALA A 133 12.51 4.01 3.35
C ALA A 133 11.35 3.82 4.34
N ALA A 134 10.12 3.67 3.84
CA ALA A 134 8.95 3.45 4.68
C ALA A 134 9.06 2.15 5.50
N ARG A 135 9.55 1.05 4.91
CA ARG A 135 9.80 -0.20 5.64
C ARG A 135 10.89 -0.03 6.70
N ALA A 136 12.00 0.61 6.35
CA ALA A 136 13.09 0.87 7.29
C ALA A 136 12.61 1.69 8.50
N LEU A 137 11.84 2.76 8.25
CA LEU A 137 11.24 3.58 9.31
C LEU A 137 10.25 2.78 10.17
N ALA A 138 9.34 2.04 9.54
CA ALA A 138 8.35 1.24 10.25
C ALA A 138 9.01 0.17 11.12
N GLN A 139 10.02 -0.52 10.60
CA GLN A 139 10.75 -1.56 11.32
C GLN A 139 11.58 -0.99 12.48
N TRP A 140 12.20 0.19 12.29
CA TRP A 140 13.02 0.82 13.32
C TRP A 140 12.19 1.43 14.45
N PHE A 141 11.14 2.17 14.11
CA PHE A 141 10.35 2.94 15.07
C PHE A 141 9.11 2.22 15.59
N GLY A 142 8.54 1.32 14.81
CA GLY A 142 7.35 0.54 15.17
C GLY A 142 6.03 1.31 15.19
N SER A 143 6.05 2.64 15.19
CA SER A 143 4.84 3.47 15.16
C SER A 143 5.07 4.83 14.51
N LEU A 144 4.00 5.44 14.00
CA LEU A 144 4.03 6.79 13.46
C LEU A 144 4.38 7.82 14.55
N ASP A 145 3.88 7.63 15.76
CA ASP A 145 4.18 8.53 16.88
C ASP A 145 5.66 8.52 17.22
N ALA A 146 6.31 7.35 17.22
CA ALA A 146 7.74 7.25 17.42
C ALA A 146 8.53 7.92 16.28
N ILE A 147 8.09 7.79 15.02
CA ILE A 147 8.70 8.48 13.87
C ILE A 147 8.58 10.00 14.02
N ARG A 148 7.41 10.50 14.43
CA ARG A 148 7.16 11.95 14.64
C ARG A 148 7.93 12.54 15.82
N ALA A 149 8.17 11.75 16.86
CA ALA A 149 8.91 12.17 18.05
C ALA A 149 10.43 12.09 17.88
N ALA A 150 10.91 11.41 16.84
CA ALA A 150 12.34 11.22 16.60
C ALA A 150 13.04 12.51 16.17
N SER A 151 14.31 12.68 16.59
CA SER A 151 15.14 13.76 16.09
C SER A 151 15.50 13.55 14.60
N ARG A 152 15.93 14.63 13.95
CA ARG A 152 16.45 14.56 12.57
C ARG A 152 17.61 13.56 12.46
N GLU A 153 18.48 13.55 13.44
CA GLU A 153 19.65 12.70 13.54
C GLU A 153 19.24 11.22 13.67
N ASP A 154 18.26 10.92 14.51
CA ASP A 154 17.74 9.56 14.70
C ASP A 154 17.06 9.04 13.41
N LEU A 155 16.25 9.88 12.75
CA LEU A 155 15.66 9.54 11.46
C LEU A 155 16.72 9.26 10.39
N ALA A 156 17.75 10.13 10.31
CA ALA A 156 18.82 10.01 9.31
C ALA A 156 19.76 8.83 9.58
N ALA A 157 19.84 8.35 10.81
CA ALA A 157 20.66 7.19 11.20
C ALA A 157 20.06 5.85 10.76
N VAL A 158 18.77 5.81 10.43
CA VAL A 158 18.11 4.58 9.93
C VAL A 158 18.67 4.20 8.56
N GLU A 159 19.13 2.94 8.43
CA GLU A 159 19.69 2.44 7.16
C GLU A 159 18.66 2.59 6.01
N GLY A 160 19.07 3.26 4.95
CA GLY A 160 18.21 3.52 3.78
C GLY A 160 17.33 4.78 3.88
N VAL A 161 17.42 5.57 4.97
CA VAL A 161 16.68 6.82 5.13
C VAL A 161 17.58 8.02 4.80
N GLY A 162 18.59 8.31 5.59
CA GLY A 162 19.48 9.46 5.36
C GLY A 162 18.84 10.84 5.56
N GLY A 163 19.67 11.90 5.51
CA GLY A 163 19.27 13.26 5.87
C GLY A 163 18.15 13.86 4.99
N ILE A 164 18.16 13.59 3.67
CA ILE A 164 17.14 14.13 2.74
C ILE A 164 15.74 13.61 3.07
N ILE A 165 15.63 12.34 3.43
CA ILE A 165 14.36 11.73 3.80
C ILE A 165 13.92 12.22 5.18
N ALA A 166 14.86 12.33 6.12
CA ALA A 166 14.60 12.89 7.45
C ALA A 166 14.04 14.32 7.36
N ASP A 167 14.66 15.18 6.55
CA ASP A 167 14.19 16.55 6.30
C ASP A 167 12.79 16.54 5.67
N SER A 168 12.55 15.68 4.68
CA SER A 168 11.23 15.56 4.04
C SER A 168 10.12 15.10 4.99
N LEU A 169 10.44 14.22 5.94
CA LEU A 169 9.50 13.80 6.99
C LEU A 169 9.15 14.97 7.92
N MET A 170 10.16 15.66 8.43
CA MET A 170 9.97 16.79 9.34
C MET A 170 9.18 17.93 8.67
N ASP A 171 9.54 18.29 7.44
CA ASP A 171 8.85 19.32 6.66
C ASP A 171 7.38 18.92 6.44
N TRP A 172 7.11 17.66 6.12
CA TRP A 172 5.76 17.16 5.87
C TRP A 172 4.88 17.25 7.11
N PHE A 173 5.37 16.83 8.28
CA PHE A 173 4.66 16.93 9.55
C PHE A 173 4.59 18.36 10.11
N GLY A 174 5.36 19.29 9.55
CA GLY A 174 5.28 20.74 9.84
C GLY A 174 4.10 21.45 9.17
N VAL A 175 3.33 20.77 8.31
CA VAL A 175 2.22 21.37 7.56
C VAL A 175 0.88 20.96 8.17
N ASP A 176 0.07 21.92 8.60
CA ASP A 176 -1.17 21.67 9.36
C ASP A 176 -2.16 20.73 8.65
N TRP A 177 -2.39 20.90 7.35
CA TRP A 177 -3.34 20.04 6.63
C TRP A 177 -2.81 18.59 6.42
N HIS A 178 -1.49 18.37 6.46
CA HIS A 178 -0.92 17.02 6.49
C HIS A 178 -1.19 16.34 7.85
N VAL A 179 -1.03 17.10 8.92
CA VAL A 179 -1.34 16.62 10.28
C VAL A 179 -2.83 16.29 10.41
N ASP A 180 -3.70 17.09 9.78
CA ASP A 180 -5.14 16.82 9.72
C ASP A 180 -5.47 15.48 9.04
N ILE A 181 -4.77 15.13 7.94
CA ILE A 181 -4.93 13.81 7.31
C ILE A 181 -4.68 12.69 8.33
N VAL A 182 -3.55 12.75 9.04
CA VAL A 182 -3.19 11.73 10.03
C VAL A 182 -4.20 11.68 11.17
N SER A 183 -4.63 12.85 11.68
CA SER A 183 -5.61 12.94 12.76
C SER A 183 -6.94 12.30 12.37
N ARG A 184 -7.51 12.69 11.25
CA ARG A 184 -8.80 12.15 10.77
C ARG A 184 -8.73 10.67 10.42
N TRP A 185 -7.62 10.20 9.85
CA TRP A 185 -7.41 8.77 9.62
C TRP A 185 -7.31 7.99 10.92
N THR A 186 -6.66 8.57 11.95
CA THR A 186 -6.60 7.99 13.30
C THR A 186 -8.00 7.89 13.91
N ASP A 187 -8.78 8.97 13.85
CA ASP A 187 -10.16 9.02 14.37
C ASP A 187 -11.08 8.03 13.63
N ALA A 188 -10.83 7.80 12.34
CA ALA A 188 -11.52 6.80 11.55
C ALA A 188 -11.07 5.35 11.83
N GLY A 189 -10.03 5.14 12.67
CA GLY A 189 -9.59 3.82 13.13
C GLY A 189 -8.38 3.24 12.39
N VAL A 190 -7.63 4.06 11.61
CA VAL A 190 -6.37 3.63 10.99
C VAL A 190 -5.33 3.32 12.08
N GLN A 191 -4.66 2.18 11.95
CA GLN A 191 -3.69 1.70 12.94
C GLN A 191 -2.26 2.07 12.55
N TRP A 192 -1.68 3.03 13.26
CA TRP A 192 -0.37 3.59 12.99
C TRP A 192 0.78 2.93 13.78
N ALA A 193 0.59 1.72 14.25
CA ALA A 193 1.60 1.01 15.03
C ALA A 193 1.66 -0.47 14.66
N ILE A 194 2.86 -1.04 14.73
CA ILE A 194 3.08 -2.48 14.61
C ILE A 194 2.80 -3.12 15.96
N PRO A 195 1.80 -4.01 16.08
CA PRO A 195 1.46 -4.64 17.36
C PRO A 195 2.67 -5.40 17.94
N GLY A 196 2.96 -5.15 19.22
CA GLY A 196 4.05 -5.84 19.92
C GLY A 196 5.47 -5.34 19.60
N HIS A 197 5.62 -4.29 18.82
CA HIS A 197 6.95 -3.69 18.55
C HIS A 197 7.53 -3.07 19.82
N ALA A 198 8.78 -3.40 20.16
CA ALA A 198 9.40 -3.00 21.44
C ALA A 198 9.92 -1.54 21.46
N GLY A 199 9.70 -0.76 20.39
CA GLY A 199 10.08 0.65 20.29
C GLY A 199 11.30 0.91 19.39
N PRO A 200 11.77 2.17 19.31
CA PRO A 200 12.85 2.57 18.41
C PRO A 200 14.15 1.77 18.64
N GLY A 201 14.74 1.30 17.54
CA GLY A 201 15.96 0.51 17.60
C GLY A 201 15.79 -0.93 18.10
N ALA A 202 14.59 -1.31 18.47
CA ALA A 202 14.29 -2.72 18.73
C ALA A 202 14.37 -3.46 17.39
N VAL A 203 15.50 -4.09 17.15
CA VAL A 203 15.54 -5.20 16.18
C VAL A 203 14.51 -6.19 16.69
N THR A 204 13.61 -6.67 15.85
CA THR A 204 12.84 -7.87 16.17
C THR A 204 13.87 -8.98 16.39
N ALA A 205 14.37 -9.05 17.62
CA ALA A 205 15.32 -10.10 18.01
C ALA A 205 14.58 -11.41 17.94
N GLY A 206 15.06 -12.33 17.11
CA GLY A 206 14.60 -13.69 17.12
C GLY A 206 13.63 -14.11 16.03
N GLY A 207 13.66 -13.53 14.84
CA GLY A 207 13.09 -14.19 13.67
C GLY A 207 13.96 -15.35 13.21
N VAL A 208 13.36 -16.36 12.58
CA VAL A 208 14.10 -17.53 12.03
C VAL A 208 15.19 -17.16 11.03
N LEU A 209 15.18 -15.91 10.52
CA LEU A 209 16.15 -15.35 9.57
C LEU A 209 17.03 -14.24 10.18
N GLU A 210 17.18 -14.20 11.51
CA GLU A 210 18.06 -13.21 12.14
C GLU A 210 19.49 -13.29 11.59
N GLY A 211 20.02 -12.15 11.12
CA GLY A 211 21.36 -12.06 10.51
C GLY A 211 21.44 -12.57 9.07
N VAL A 212 20.39 -13.13 8.50
CA VAL A 212 20.36 -13.70 7.15
C VAL A 212 19.93 -12.63 6.12
N THR A 213 20.70 -12.51 5.03
CA THR A 213 20.37 -11.60 3.90
C THR A 213 19.84 -12.41 2.72
N VAL A 214 18.62 -12.10 2.27
CA VAL A 214 17.93 -12.81 1.18
C VAL A 214 17.58 -11.84 0.04
N VAL A 215 17.76 -12.29 -1.19
CA VAL A 215 17.30 -11.58 -2.40
C VAL A 215 16.18 -12.38 -3.04
N ALA A 216 14.99 -11.79 -3.18
CA ALA A 216 13.89 -12.35 -3.95
C ALA A 216 13.88 -11.78 -5.38
N THR A 217 13.74 -12.63 -6.41
CA THR A 217 13.76 -12.22 -7.82
C THR A 217 12.91 -13.14 -8.70
N GLY A 218 12.36 -12.61 -9.78
CA GLY A 218 11.42 -13.35 -10.63
C GLY A 218 10.05 -13.53 -9.98
N SER A 219 9.22 -14.40 -10.54
CA SER A 219 7.89 -14.71 -10.03
C SER A 219 7.97 -15.92 -9.09
N LEU A 220 7.84 -15.68 -7.80
CA LEU A 220 7.77 -16.77 -6.80
C LEU A 220 6.29 -17.15 -6.60
N GLU A 221 5.98 -18.44 -6.75
CA GLU A 221 4.61 -18.93 -6.56
C GLU A 221 4.15 -18.68 -5.12
N GLY A 222 2.95 -18.08 -4.98
CA GLY A 222 2.38 -17.69 -3.69
C GLY A 222 2.83 -16.32 -3.16
N TYR A 223 3.77 -15.63 -3.83
CA TYR A 223 4.26 -14.33 -3.40
C TYR A 223 4.26 -13.31 -4.54
N SER A 224 3.76 -12.11 -4.27
CA SER A 224 4.14 -10.95 -5.08
C SER A 224 5.61 -10.60 -4.79
N ARG A 225 6.21 -9.74 -5.63
CA ARG A 225 7.59 -9.28 -5.40
C ARG A 225 7.73 -8.57 -4.04
N GLU A 226 6.77 -7.76 -3.72
CA GLU A 226 6.67 -7.03 -2.44
C GLU A 226 6.38 -8.01 -1.29
N GLY A 227 5.47 -8.98 -1.49
CA GLY A 227 5.13 -9.98 -0.50
C GLY A 227 6.30 -10.90 -0.12
N ALA A 228 7.18 -11.24 -1.09
CA ALA A 228 8.39 -12.01 -0.79
C ALA A 228 9.37 -11.20 0.09
N GLN A 229 9.51 -9.89 -0.17
CA GLN A 229 10.34 -9.02 0.68
C GLN A 229 9.75 -8.89 2.08
N GLU A 230 8.42 -8.75 2.19
CA GLU A 230 7.70 -8.70 3.47
C GLU A 230 7.90 -9.98 4.28
N ALA A 231 7.79 -11.15 3.65
CA ALA A 231 8.01 -12.43 4.31
C ALA A 231 9.44 -12.56 4.89
N ILE A 232 10.47 -12.12 4.14
CA ILE A 232 11.86 -12.11 4.63
C ILE A 232 12.00 -11.22 5.87
N ILE A 233 11.43 -10.00 5.80
CA ILE A 233 11.52 -9.02 6.90
C ILE A 233 10.72 -9.50 8.12
N ALA A 234 9.52 -10.04 7.91
CA ALA A 234 8.69 -10.60 8.98
C ALA A 234 9.36 -11.77 9.70
N ALA A 235 10.17 -12.54 8.97
CA ALA A 235 10.99 -13.62 9.52
C ALA A 235 12.29 -13.14 10.21
N GLY A 236 12.52 -11.81 10.30
CA GLY A 236 13.70 -11.20 10.93
C GLY A 236 14.92 -11.10 10.02
N GLY A 237 14.77 -11.40 8.72
CA GLY A 237 15.85 -11.35 7.74
C GLY A 237 16.00 -9.99 7.05
N LYS A 238 17.11 -9.80 6.37
CA LYS A 238 17.40 -8.62 5.54
C LYS A 238 17.01 -8.90 4.09
N ALA A 239 15.96 -8.24 3.58
CA ALA A 239 15.60 -8.28 2.17
C ALA A 239 16.49 -7.32 1.36
N ALA A 240 17.37 -7.85 0.51
CA ALA A 240 18.27 -7.06 -0.32
C ALA A 240 17.76 -6.92 -1.77
N SER A 241 18.02 -5.76 -2.38
CA SER A 241 17.63 -5.48 -3.77
C SER A 241 18.62 -6.00 -4.81
N SER A 242 19.86 -6.33 -4.40
CA SER A 242 20.94 -6.79 -5.28
C SER A 242 21.73 -7.92 -4.65
N VAL A 243 22.21 -8.83 -5.50
CA VAL A 243 23.06 -9.95 -5.07
C VAL A 243 24.49 -9.49 -4.87
N SER A 244 25.09 -9.87 -3.74
CA SER A 244 26.47 -9.54 -3.36
C SER A 244 27.09 -10.71 -2.56
N LYS A 245 28.36 -10.60 -2.23
CA LYS A 245 29.06 -11.56 -1.34
C LYS A 245 28.47 -11.65 0.08
N LYS A 246 27.61 -10.72 0.45
CA LYS A 246 26.90 -10.69 1.74
C LYS A 246 25.49 -11.28 1.65
N THR A 247 25.11 -11.82 0.48
CA THR A 247 23.80 -12.44 0.28
C THR A 247 23.92 -13.92 0.64
N ASP A 248 23.09 -14.39 1.55
CA ASP A 248 23.10 -15.79 2.01
C ASP A 248 22.24 -16.68 1.09
N PHE A 249 21.07 -16.16 0.66
CA PHE A 249 20.15 -16.88 -0.20
C PHE A 249 19.58 -16.00 -1.31
N VAL A 250 19.30 -16.63 -2.46
CA VAL A 250 18.56 -16.01 -3.55
C VAL A 250 17.33 -16.85 -3.87
N ALA A 251 16.14 -16.35 -3.55
CA ALA A 251 14.90 -16.96 -3.98
C ALA A 251 14.59 -16.53 -5.41
N ALA A 252 14.62 -17.47 -6.35
CA ALA A 252 14.52 -17.20 -7.79
C ALA A 252 13.37 -17.98 -8.41
N GLY A 253 12.42 -17.25 -9.00
CA GLY A 253 11.35 -17.81 -9.83
C GLY A 253 11.54 -17.50 -11.32
N PRO A 254 10.60 -17.91 -12.18
CA PRO A 254 10.61 -17.57 -13.59
C PRO A 254 10.83 -16.08 -13.83
N GLY A 255 11.75 -15.71 -14.71
CA GLY A 255 12.09 -14.32 -15.01
C GLY A 255 13.10 -13.67 -14.05
N ALA A 256 13.84 -14.45 -13.25
CA ALA A 256 14.84 -13.94 -12.29
C ALA A 256 15.99 -13.14 -12.91
N GLY A 257 16.30 -13.36 -14.21
CA GLY A 257 17.24 -12.53 -14.99
C GLY A 257 18.66 -12.48 -14.42
N SER A 258 19.30 -11.32 -14.54
CA SER A 258 20.70 -11.08 -14.18
C SER A 258 21.02 -11.34 -12.70
N LYS A 259 20.05 -11.33 -11.81
CA LYS A 259 20.27 -11.63 -10.39
C LYS A 259 20.52 -13.11 -10.15
N LEU A 260 19.86 -13.98 -10.92
CA LEU A 260 20.11 -15.43 -10.88
C LEU A 260 21.53 -15.75 -11.35
N THR A 261 21.92 -15.20 -12.52
CA THR A 261 23.30 -15.38 -13.03
C THR A 261 24.34 -14.90 -12.02
N LYS A 262 24.09 -13.77 -11.37
CA LYS A 262 25.02 -13.24 -10.36
C LYS A 262 25.07 -14.09 -9.09
N ALA A 263 23.99 -14.73 -8.70
CA ALA A 263 23.96 -15.68 -7.59
C ALA A 263 24.81 -16.91 -7.90
N GLU A 264 24.70 -17.45 -9.13
CA GLU A 264 25.52 -18.57 -9.62
C GLU A 264 27.00 -18.22 -9.64
N GLU A 265 27.36 -17.03 -10.18
CA GLU A 265 28.76 -16.54 -10.21
C GLU A 265 29.39 -16.40 -8.81
N LEU A 266 28.59 -16.02 -7.81
CA LEU A 266 29.04 -15.80 -6.44
C LEU A 266 28.91 -17.04 -5.56
N GLY A 267 28.34 -18.14 -6.07
CA GLY A 267 28.11 -19.38 -5.32
C GLY A 267 27.07 -19.23 -4.20
N VAL A 268 26.13 -18.27 -4.34
CA VAL A 268 25.05 -18.07 -3.38
C VAL A 268 23.98 -19.14 -3.59
N ARG A 269 23.50 -19.74 -2.49
CA ARG A 269 22.45 -20.77 -2.55
C ARG A 269 21.16 -20.21 -3.14
N ILE A 270 20.68 -20.86 -4.22
CA ILE A 270 19.46 -20.48 -4.92
C ILE A 270 18.33 -21.37 -4.44
N LEU A 271 17.17 -20.74 -4.15
CA LEU A 271 15.98 -21.40 -3.65
C LEU A 271 14.84 -21.23 -4.65
N ASP A 272 14.03 -22.25 -4.81
CA ASP A 272 12.72 -22.16 -5.47
C ASP A 272 11.64 -21.60 -4.52
N ALA A 273 10.39 -21.49 -4.99
CA ALA A 273 9.30 -20.95 -4.19
C ALA A 273 8.94 -21.81 -2.96
N ALA A 274 9.07 -23.13 -3.06
CA ALA A 274 8.79 -24.05 -1.95
C ALA A 274 9.86 -23.95 -0.87
N GLN A 275 11.13 -23.96 -1.29
CA GLN A 275 12.27 -23.76 -0.39
C GLN A 275 12.27 -22.37 0.25
N PHE A 276 11.87 -21.32 -0.51
CA PHE A 276 11.71 -19.97 0.05
C PHE A 276 10.65 -19.93 1.15
N LYS A 277 9.52 -20.63 0.96
CA LYS A 277 8.50 -20.76 2.00
C LYS A 277 9.03 -21.42 3.27
N ILE A 278 9.78 -22.52 3.13
CA ILE A 278 10.43 -23.21 4.26
C ILE A 278 11.40 -22.25 4.96
N LEU A 279 12.21 -21.52 4.19
CA LEU A 279 13.17 -20.56 4.73
C LEU A 279 12.52 -19.51 5.61
N VAL A 280 11.45 -18.86 5.14
CA VAL A 280 10.80 -17.78 5.89
C VAL A 280 9.95 -18.26 7.06
N GLU A 281 9.45 -19.50 7.02
CA GLU A 281 8.63 -20.07 8.09
C GLU A 281 9.46 -20.79 9.17
N GLN A 282 10.56 -21.44 8.80
CA GLN A 282 11.29 -22.38 9.66
C GLN A 282 12.79 -22.07 9.80
N GLY A 283 13.31 -21.16 8.96
CA GLY A 283 14.73 -20.78 9.00
C GLY A 283 15.64 -21.60 8.10
N PRO A 284 16.94 -21.22 8.02
CA PRO A 284 17.92 -21.85 7.13
C PRO A 284 18.21 -23.32 7.45
N ASP A 285 18.17 -23.70 8.73
CA ASP A 285 18.47 -25.07 9.17
C ASP A 285 17.45 -26.11 8.65
N ALA A 286 16.20 -25.66 8.41
CA ALA A 286 15.14 -26.51 7.88
C ALA A 286 15.35 -26.87 6.39
N LEU A 287 16.08 -26.05 5.63
CA LEU A 287 16.40 -26.32 4.22
C LEU A 287 17.32 -27.55 4.06
N ASP A 288 18.24 -27.74 4.99
CA ASP A 288 19.18 -28.84 4.92
C ASP A 288 18.52 -30.18 5.26
N SER A 289 17.42 -30.12 6.02
CA SER A 289 16.60 -31.31 6.35
C SER A 289 15.62 -31.68 5.22
N ALA A 290 15.28 -30.76 4.32
CA ALA A 290 14.34 -30.98 3.21
C ALA A 290 15.07 -31.57 1.96
N ASP A 291 16.37 -31.38 1.85
CA ASP A 291 17.21 -31.89 0.76
C ASP A 291 17.77 -33.32 1.05
N ALA A 292 17.50 -33.92 2.21
CA ALA A 292 17.90 -35.23 2.64
C ALA A 292 16.78 -36.29 2.47
#